data_8d592f7f876f81965f898b4783497fd8
#
_entry.id   8d592f7f876f81965f898b4783497fd8
#
_cell.length_a   1.000
_cell.length_b   1.000
_cell.length_c   1.000
_cell.angle_alpha   90.00
_cell.angle_beta   90.00
_cell.angle_gamma   90.00
#
_symmetry.space_group_name_H-M   'P 1'
#
loop_
_entity.id
_entity.type
_entity.pdbx_description
1 polymer ?
#
loop_
_entity_poly.entity_id
_entity_poly.type
_entity_poly.pdbx_seq_one_letter_code
_entity_poly.pdbx_strand_id
1 'polypeptide(L)'
;MLTVPMDKTDHKVSSKTLLILKDWLSGITFEEERTKKERGVILEELRGYDLGDDFYALKIGKNHFTERMPLGSSEDIRSIDRKTLIEFYKKWYSPQMATVVVVGNVDPESIEKQIKEMFSSIPRKEVKGYRTYPLTYDPGVELYEIGDDLERSSELELMIPHPCVIGNTIGSIYQKELGSLLIRAISNRLKYQNIRCNVSDAWFLSDKNHFVFAFSGVDKANLLQQVSELSNEMESIQKNGFKQEEVEDAINEHLRRLKVDNSTQLSSKWCDDFVDYVISDDRYIQSDSEMKQLADKIRATDSATLQQLLREWLSYKDQTLLVAYRNNAGKQNSLKKEEVVQAWDEGIKNPLKDFTYVRKDVKEERVVTPACLVESYPFKASDIVSEKKYADLNITEVILKNDLRILLRPTNDESQSIFVTAFGRGGTADLSDKDYPLYEGTGGYMEMGGVACIPYDTLSSFMQQEEISMNIAISNYWHDIMGMSPAAKARELFNLMYEKMCRPELCYEDFDEIRKDEMERFGKESVLEQMMKRASDRMLTNRLDSLMGNTVPRPALTKMDLERLDLDKIADYYCSLYSNPSQMTFVVTGKFDTDSIKELLTATFGRMP
;
A
#
# COMPACT_ATOMS: atom_id res chain seq x y z
N MET A 1 0.35 19.00 7.19
CA MET A 1 -0.52 19.53 6.09
C MET A 1 -1.84 20.03 6.67
N LEU A 2 -2.42 21.10 6.13
CA LEU A 2 -3.76 21.58 6.46
C LEU A 2 -4.63 21.52 5.20
N THR A 3 -5.59 20.61 5.17
CA THR A 3 -6.55 20.47 4.07
C THR A 3 -7.82 21.23 4.42
N VAL A 4 -8.25 22.11 3.52
CA VAL A 4 -9.42 22.97 3.74
C VAL A 4 -10.36 22.85 2.54
N PRO A 5 -11.66 22.53 2.74
CA PRO A 5 -12.61 22.57 1.66
C PRO A 5 -12.77 24.00 1.14
N MET A 6 -12.74 24.15 -0.17
CA MET A 6 -12.91 25.44 -0.84
C MET A 6 -14.19 25.48 -1.68
N ASP A 7 -14.82 26.64 -1.72
CA ASP A 7 -15.88 26.90 -2.68
C ASP A 7 -15.26 27.05 -4.09
N LYS A 8 -15.86 26.39 -5.08
CA LYS A 8 -15.37 26.41 -6.47
C LYS A 8 -15.47 27.78 -7.14
N THR A 9 -16.30 28.64 -6.63
CA THR A 9 -16.64 29.92 -7.26
C THR A 9 -15.89 31.11 -6.65
N ASP A 10 -15.34 30.96 -5.45
CA ASP A 10 -14.80 32.12 -4.70
C ASP A 10 -13.26 32.27 -4.84
N HIS A 11 -12.52 31.23 -5.25
CA HIS A 11 -11.04 31.23 -5.40
C HIS A 11 -10.26 31.85 -4.21
N LYS A 12 -10.92 32.02 -3.06
CA LYS A 12 -10.36 32.69 -1.88
C LYS A 12 -10.07 31.70 -0.77
N VAL A 13 -8.86 31.74 -0.27
CA VAL A 13 -8.51 31.06 0.98
C VAL A 13 -9.01 31.92 2.14
N SER A 14 -9.71 31.29 3.07
CA SER A 14 -10.12 31.97 4.30
C SER A 14 -8.91 32.53 5.04
N SER A 15 -8.98 33.80 5.46
CA SER A 15 -7.94 34.40 6.31
C SER A 15 -7.70 33.61 7.61
N LYS A 16 -8.70 32.86 8.07
CA LYS A 16 -8.56 31.93 9.22
C LYS A 16 -7.62 30.78 8.94
N THR A 17 -7.57 30.26 7.70
CA THR A 17 -6.66 29.19 7.29
C THR A 17 -5.21 29.65 7.40
N LEU A 18 -4.91 30.82 6.84
CA LEU A 18 -3.56 31.40 6.93
C LEU A 18 -3.19 31.79 8.37
N LEU A 19 -4.19 32.22 9.17
CA LEU A 19 -3.97 32.51 10.60
C LEU A 19 -3.58 31.24 11.37
N ILE A 20 -4.19 30.10 11.11
CA ILE A 20 -3.81 28.82 11.73
C ILE A 20 -2.33 28.51 11.43
N LEU A 21 -1.89 28.62 10.17
CA LEU A 21 -0.52 28.39 9.78
C LEU A 21 0.45 29.39 10.46
N LYS A 22 0.05 30.65 10.58
CA LYS A 22 0.80 31.65 11.29
C LYS A 22 0.96 31.31 12.78
N ASP A 23 -0.16 30.89 13.40
CA ASP A 23 -0.15 30.53 14.84
C ASP A 23 0.67 29.26 15.08
N TRP A 24 0.67 28.31 14.18
CA TRP A 24 1.60 27.16 14.26
C TRP A 24 3.07 27.60 14.21
N LEU A 25 3.40 28.61 13.40
CA LEU A 25 4.77 29.10 13.28
C LEU A 25 5.20 29.99 14.45
N SER A 26 4.31 30.79 15.05
CA SER A 26 4.69 31.85 16.00
C SER A 26 3.72 32.08 17.16
N GLY A 27 2.61 31.39 17.25
CA GLY A 27 1.52 31.67 18.18
C GLY A 27 1.17 30.56 19.18
N ILE A 28 1.91 29.44 19.24
CA ILE A 28 1.59 28.35 20.16
C ILE A 28 1.77 28.79 21.62
N THR A 29 0.74 28.58 22.44
CA THR A 29 0.69 29.07 23.83
C THR A 29 1.27 28.11 24.86
N PHE A 30 1.34 26.81 24.55
CA PHE A 30 1.80 25.76 25.47
C PHE A 30 1.12 25.81 26.84
N GLU A 31 -0.22 25.77 26.86
CA GLU A 31 -0.97 25.73 28.11
C GLU A 31 -0.55 24.51 28.97
N GLU A 32 -0.29 24.75 30.25
CA GLU A 32 0.34 23.74 31.13
C GLU A 32 -0.47 22.46 31.23
N GLU A 33 -1.79 22.57 31.43
CA GLU A 33 -2.67 21.40 31.57
C GLU A 33 -2.81 20.64 30.25
N ARG A 34 -2.84 21.33 29.11
CA ARG A 34 -2.85 20.68 27.80
C ARG A 34 -1.53 19.99 27.49
N THR A 35 -0.41 20.62 27.84
CA THR A 35 0.93 20.03 27.69
C THR A 35 1.07 18.74 28.51
N LYS A 36 0.55 18.72 29.74
CA LYS A 36 0.53 17.50 30.57
C LYS A 36 -0.34 16.39 29.97
N LYS A 37 -1.51 16.75 29.45
CA LYS A 37 -2.42 15.79 28.82
C LYS A 37 -1.80 15.20 27.55
N GLU A 38 -1.24 16.04 26.68
CA GLU A 38 -0.62 15.65 25.43
C GLU A 38 0.58 14.71 25.65
N ARG A 39 1.39 14.98 26.66
CA ARG A 39 2.48 14.09 27.07
C ARG A 39 1.99 12.67 27.41
N GLY A 40 0.80 12.56 28.04
CA GLY A 40 0.14 11.26 28.27
C GLY A 40 -0.26 10.56 26.98
N VAL A 41 -0.77 11.31 25.99
CA VAL A 41 -1.14 10.77 24.67
C VAL A 41 0.10 10.24 23.96
N ILE A 42 1.18 11.01 23.91
CA ILE A 42 2.44 10.58 23.27
C ILE A 42 3.04 9.34 23.94
N LEU A 43 2.92 9.20 25.27
CA LEU A 43 3.34 7.99 25.97
C LEU A 43 2.50 6.76 25.61
N GLU A 44 1.21 6.93 25.33
CA GLU A 44 0.37 5.82 24.84
C GLU A 44 0.68 5.49 23.37
N GLU A 45 0.95 6.49 22.53
CA GLU A 45 1.46 6.26 21.18
C GLU A 45 2.76 5.46 21.20
N LEU A 46 3.72 5.86 22.05
CA LEU A 46 4.99 5.15 22.17
C LEU A 46 4.79 3.67 22.56
N ARG A 47 3.82 3.36 23.41
CA ARG A 47 3.51 1.96 23.75
C ARG A 47 3.04 1.14 22.56
N GLY A 48 2.36 1.75 21.61
CA GLY A 48 1.94 1.11 20.36
C GLY A 48 3.09 0.87 19.38
N TYR A 49 4.20 1.62 19.53
CA TYR A 49 5.39 1.54 18.67
C TYR A 49 6.55 0.74 19.27
N ASP A 50 6.44 0.26 20.52
CA ASP A 50 7.56 -0.34 21.27
C ASP A 50 8.30 -1.50 20.55
N LEU A 51 7.61 -2.23 19.64
CA LEU A 51 8.26 -3.27 18.81
C LEU A 51 8.79 -2.71 17.48
N GLY A 52 8.17 -1.65 16.95
CA GLY A 52 8.55 -1.05 15.67
C GLY A 52 9.79 -0.16 15.75
N ASP A 53 9.90 0.61 16.82
CA ASP A 53 11.01 1.55 17.01
C ASP A 53 12.33 0.82 17.29
N ASP A 54 12.32 -0.25 18.08
CA ASP A 54 13.50 -1.08 18.31
C ASP A 54 13.98 -1.73 17.01
N PHE A 55 13.07 -2.25 16.19
CA PHE A 55 13.42 -2.85 14.90
C PHE A 55 13.93 -1.79 13.91
N TYR A 56 13.34 -0.60 13.90
CA TYR A 56 13.78 0.51 13.07
C TYR A 56 15.15 1.04 13.50
N ALA A 57 15.36 1.21 14.82
CA ALA A 57 16.63 1.62 15.39
C ALA A 57 17.75 0.61 15.11
N LEU A 58 17.41 -0.69 15.08
CA LEU A 58 18.33 -1.76 14.71
C LEU A 58 18.84 -1.62 13.26
N LYS A 59 17.94 -1.30 12.33
CA LYS A 59 18.28 -1.08 10.91
C LYS A 59 19.20 0.09 10.65
N ILE A 60 19.21 1.11 11.55
CA ILE A 60 20.04 2.31 11.42
C ILE A 60 21.38 2.15 12.16
N GLY A 61 21.47 1.23 13.11
CA GLY A 61 22.61 1.13 14.02
C GLY A 61 22.68 2.29 15.04
N LYS A 62 23.70 2.31 15.87
CA LYS A 62 23.92 3.40 16.85
C LYS A 62 24.54 4.61 16.17
N ASN A 63 23.77 5.64 15.95
CA ASN A 63 24.22 6.88 15.32
C ASN A 63 23.43 8.08 15.81
N HIS A 64 23.73 9.26 15.25
CA HIS A 64 23.09 10.51 15.62
C HIS A 64 21.55 10.48 15.48
N PHE A 65 21.00 9.71 14.55
CA PHE A 65 19.56 9.63 14.29
C PHE A 65 18.85 8.71 15.30
N THR A 66 19.46 7.56 15.64
CA THR A 66 18.88 6.64 16.63
C THR A 66 18.85 7.22 18.04
N GLU A 67 19.81 8.12 18.36
CA GLU A 67 19.78 8.88 19.60
C GLU A 67 18.69 9.97 19.63
N ARG A 68 18.01 10.21 18.51
CA ARG A 68 17.06 11.31 18.32
C ARG A 68 15.84 10.88 17.52
N MET A 69 15.33 9.69 17.82
CA MET A 69 14.10 9.20 17.21
C MET A 69 12.96 10.22 17.42
N PRO A 70 12.08 10.41 16.42
CA PRO A 70 11.05 11.47 16.46
C PRO A 70 10.14 11.43 17.68
N LEU A 71 9.76 10.25 18.16
CA LEU A 71 8.97 10.10 19.38
C LEU A 71 9.79 10.26 20.67
N GLY A 72 11.10 10.06 20.62
CA GLY A 72 11.97 10.05 21.79
C GLY A 72 11.78 8.81 22.66
N SER A 73 12.41 8.80 23.83
CA SER A 73 12.24 7.74 24.82
C SER A 73 11.12 8.06 25.82
N SER A 74 10.58 7.05 26.47
CA SER A 74 9.60 7.26 27.55
C SER A 74 10.16 8.10 28.71
N GLU A 75 11.46 8.05 28.93
CA GLU A 75 12.15 8.86 29.94
C GLU A 75 12.22 10.32 29.52
N ASP A 76 12.62 10.59 28.27
CA ASP A 76 12.63 11.94 27.70
C ASP A 76 11.24 12.57 27.74
N ILE A 77 10.22 11.86 27.25
CA ILE A 77 8.84 12.36 27.23
C ILE A 77 8.35 12.71 28.63
N ARG A 78 8.66 11.89 29.65
CA ARG A 78 8.28 12.18 31.05
C ARG A 78 9.06 13.37 31.63
N SER A 79 10.29 13.58 31.20
CA SER A 79 11.17 14.63 31.70
C SER A 79 10.92 16.01 31.07
N ILE A 80 10.38 16.05 29.84
CA ILE A 80 10.11 17.31 29.11
C ILE A 80 9.10 18.15 29.88
N ASP A 81 9.52 19.34 30.25
CA ASP A 81 8.65 20.35 30.85
C ASP A 81 8.20 21.41 29.82
N ARG A 82 7.23 22.23 30.21
CA ARG A 82 6.72 23.33 29.39
C ARG A 82 7.80 24.31 28.95
N LYS A 83 8.77 24.58 29.81
CA LYS A 83 9.88 25.53 29.54
C LYS A 83 10.74 25.00 28.40
N THR A 84 11.13 23.74 28.46
CA THR A 84 11.91 23.06 27.41
C THR A 84 11.20 23.10 26.06
N LEU A 85 9.89 22.83 26.01
CA LEU A 85 9.10 22.93 24.77
C LEU A 85 9.08 24.34 24.21
N ILE A 86 8.90 25.36 25.05
CA ILE A 86 8.91 26.77 24.62
C ILE A 86 10.31 27.17 24.09
N GLU A 87 11.38 26.73 24.73
CA GLU A 87 12.75 27.01 24.28
C GLU A 87 13.02 26.33 22.93
N PHE A 88 12.62 25.08 22.76
CA PHE A 88 12.71 24.36 21.49
C PHE A 88 11.92 25.08 20.38
N TYR A 89 10.66 25.40 20.64
CA TYR A 89 9.81 26.10 19.69
C TYR A 89 10.39 27.45 19.28
N LYS A 90 10.84 28.25 20.24
CA LYS A 90 11.49 29.55 19.97
C LYS A 90 12.77 29.41 19.17
N LYS A 91 13.51 28.31 19.34
CA LYS A 91 14.75 28.05 18.62
C LYS A 91 14.53 27.64 17.18
N TRP A 92 13.60 26.75 16.93
CA TRP A 92 13.46 26.09 15.63
C TRP A 92 12.34 26.64 14.75
N TYR A 93 11.27 27.18 15.35
CA TYR A 93 10.16 27.74 14.59
C TYR A 93 10.42 29.23 14.31
N SER A 94 10.86 29.50 13.08
CA SER A 94 11.13 30.88 12.64
C SER A 94 10.83 31.01 11.13
N PRO A 95 10.51 32.23 10.66
CA PRO A 95 10.20 32.47 9.24
C PRO A 95 11.35 32.05 8.29
N GLN A 96 12.59 32.12 8.75
CA GLN A 96 13.75 31.78 7.93
C GLN A 96 13.91 30.28 7.70
N MET A 97 13.24 29.45 8.50
CA MET A 97 13.25 27.99 8.40
C MET A 97 11.90 27.43 7.93
N ALA A 98 10.98 28.30 7.56
CA ALA A 98 9.65 27.90 7.15
C ALA A 98 9.40 28.24 5.67
N THR A 99 8.82 27.29 4.96
CA THR A 99 8.26 27.49 3.62
C THR A 99 6.77 27.23 3.67
N VAL A 100 5.98 28.11 3.09
CA VAL A 100 4.53 27.93 2.97
C VAL A 100 4.22 27.49 1.54
N VAL A 101 3.64 26.32 1.40
CA VAL A 101 3.16 25.78 0.13
C VAL A 101 1.63 25.82 0.15
N VAL A 102 1.03 26.40 -0.88
CA VAL A 102 -0.43 26.47 -1.04
C VAL A 102 -0.78 25.92 -2.41
N VAL A 103 -1.60 24.87 -2.44
CA VAL A 103 -2.05 24.24 -3.68
C VAL A 103 -3.57 24.11 -3.65
N GLY A 104 -4.22 24.50 -4.74
CA GLY A 104 -5.65 24.44 -4.89
C GLY A 104 -6.17 25.41 -5.95
N ASN A 105 -7.48 25.51 -6.08
CA ASN A 105 -8.12 26.45 -7.01
C ASN A 105 -8.13 27.88 -6.41
N VAL A 106 -6.95 28.47 -6.29
CA VAL A 106 -6.73 29.78 -5.66
C VAL A 106 -6.16 30.79 -6.66
N ASP A 107 -6.38 32.07 -6.37
CA ASP A 107 -5.68 33.15 -7.07
C ASP A 107 -4.28 33.36 -6.45
N PRO A 108 -3.18 33.00 -7.15
CA PRO A 108 -1.83 33.05 -6.60
C PRO A 108 -1.41 34.45 -6.11
N GLU A 109 -1.77 35.52 -6.85
CA GLU A 109 -1.39 36.88 -6.51
C GLU A 109 -2.07 37.34 -5.20
N SER A 110 -3.36 37.01 -5.06
CA SER A 110 -4.13 37.32 -3.86
C SER A 110 -3.59 36.58 -2.63
N ILE A 111 -3.27 35.29 -2.78
CA ILE A 111 -2.72 34.47 -1.70
C ILE A 111 -1.32 34.94 -1.31
N GLU A 112 -0.46 35.21 -2.26
CA GLU A 112 0.90 35.74 -2.02
C GLU A 112 0.83 37.03 -1.22
N LYS A 113 -0.09 37.95 -1.59
CA LYS A 113 -0.29 39.20 -0.87
C LYS A 113 -0.73 38.95 0.57
N GLN A 114 -1.72 38.08 0.80
CA GLN A 114 -2.21 37.74 2.13
C GLN A 114 -1.11 37.09 3.00
N ILE A 115 -0.31 36.18 2.42
CA ILE A 115 0.83 35.57 3.12
C ILE A 115 1.85 36.65 3.54
N LYS A 116 2.24 37.53 2.60
CA LYS A 116 3.17 38.64 2.91
C LYS A 116 2.65 39.55 4.01
N GLU A 117 1.40 39.98 3.94
CA GLU A 117 0.77 40.84 4.95
C GLU A 117 0.73 40.17 6.33
N MET A 118 0.38 38.89 6.39
CA MET A 118 0.18 38.17 7.64
C MET A 118 1.49 37.72 8.29
N PHE A 119 2.43 37.19 7.51
CA PHE A 119 3.65 36.57 8.04
C PHE A 119 4.80 37.58 8.21
N SER A 120 4.81 38.71 7.50
CA SER A 120 5.86 39.73 7.64
C SER A 120 5.92 40.38 9.04
N SER A 121 4.85 40.23 9.83
CA SER A 121 4.82 40.68 11.23
C SER A 121 5.64 39.77 12.17
N ILE A 122 6.05 38.58 11.74
CA ILE A 122 6.85 37.66 12.55
C ILE A 122 8.33 38.09 12.49
N PRO A 123 8.96 38.38 13.62
CA PRO A 123 10.32 38.89 13.63
C PRO A 123 11.33 37.86 13.15
N ARG A 124 12.29 38.30 12.34
CA ARG A 124 13.46 37.49 11.97
C ARG A 124 14.25 37.12 13.21
N LYS A 125 14.77 35.88 13.22
CA LYS A 125 15.67 35.40 14.26
C LYS A 125 16.98 34.95 13.59
N GLU A 126 18.08 35.04 14.34
CA GLU A 126 19.32 34.41 13.88
C GLU A 126 19.15 32.88 13.97
N VAL A 127 19.29 32.19 12.85
CA VAL A 127 19.21 30.74 12.77
C VAL A 127 20.59 30.21 12.46
N LYS A 128 21.09 29.29 13.29
CA LYS A 128 22.31 28.55 12.96
C LYS A 128 22.09 27.71 11.73
N GLY A 129 23.03 27.71 10.81
CA GLY A 129 22.93 26.99 9.54
C GLY A 129 22.58 25.51 9.72
N TYR A 130 21.91 24.99 8.74
CA TYR A 130 21.55 23.58 8.67
C TYR A 130 22.79 22.69 8.73
N ARG A 131 22.75 21.64 9.53
CA ARG A 131 23.82 20.63 9.60
C ARG A 131 23.33 19.36 8.97
N THR A 132 24.06 18.85 8.01
CA THR A 132 23.88 17.50 7.48
C THR A 132 24.66 16.52 8.34
N TYR A 133 24.06 15.39 8.63
CA TYR A 133 24.68 14.29 9.33
C TYR A 133 24.70 13.09 8.39
N PRO A 134 25.84 12.73 7.80
CA PRO A 134 25.94 11.55 6.97
C PRO A 134 25.62 10.31 7.81
N LEU A 135 24.93 9.37 7.22
CA LEU A 135 24.67 8.07 7.84
C LEU A 135 25.92 7.20 7.66
N THR A 136 26.53 6.81 8.77
CA THR A 136 27.75 5.98 8.78
C THR A 136 27.47 4.66 9.50
N TYR A 137 28.02 3.59 8.96
CA TYR A 137 27.95 2.24 9.51
C TYR A 137 29.34 1.71 9.79
N ASP A 138 29.46 0.84 10.77
CA ASP A 138 30.68 0.09 10.99
C ASP A 138 30.92 -0.89 9.84
N PRO A 139 32.17 -1.08 9.40
CA PRO A 139 32.47 -2.04 8.34
C PRO A 139 32.18 -3.48 8.76
N GLY A 140 31.68 -4.26 7.82
CA GLY A 140 31.41 -5.68 8.00
C GLY A 140 29.95 -6.05 8.12
N VAL A 141 29.65 -7.18 8.72
CA VAL A 141 28.27 -7.68 8.87
C VAL A 141 27.76 -7.38 10.27
N GLU A 142 26.67 -6.63 10.35
CA GLU A 142 25.94 -6.37 11.57
C GLU A 142 24.62 -7.15 11.57
N LEU A 143 24.37 -7.92 12.61
CA LEU A 143 23.15 -8.71 12.79
C LEU A 143 22.35 -8.16 13.96
N TYR A 144 21.10 -7.89 13.69
CA TYR A 144 20.08 -7.51 14.66
C TYR A 144 18.99 -8.57 14.71
N GLU A 145 18.77 -9.15 15.86
CA GLU A 145 17.77 -10.20 16.06
C GLU A 145 16.72 -9.75 17.07
N ILE A 146 15.44 -9.90 16.70
CA ILE A 146 14.30 -9.71 17.59
C ILE A 146 13.55 -11.04 17.67
N GLY A 147 13.31 -11.50 18.90
CA GLY A 147 12.41 -12.62 19.15
C GLY A 147 10.97 -12.14 19.20
N ASP A 148 10.10 -12.78 18.44
CA ASP A 148 8.67 -12.53 18.45
C ASP A 148 7.91 -13.86 18.44
N ASP A 149 7.57 -14.33 19.63
CA ASP A 149 6.89 -15.61 19.83
C ASP A 149 5.42 -15.59 19.33
N LEU A 150 4.92 -14.42 18.90
CA LEU A 150 3.56 -14.26 18.39
C LEU A 150 3.49 -14.39 16.87
N GLU A 151 4.63 -14.27 16.19
CA GLU A 151 4.69 -14.35 14.72
C GLU A 151 4.65 -15.81 14.23
N ARG A 152 3.99 -16.00 13.09
CA ARG A 152 3.83 -17.32 12.46
C ARG A 152 5.04 -17.75 11.64
N SER A 153 5.80 -16.79 11.15
CA SER A 153 6.97 -16.99 10.31
C SER A 153 8.15 -16.17 10.81
N SER A 154 9.35 -16.64 10.51
CA SER A 154 10.56 -15.82 10.67
C SER A 154 10.75 -14.93 9.43
N GLU A 155 11.27 -13.74 9.65
CA GLU A 155 11.60 -12.79 8.58
C GLU A 155 13.09 -12.45 8.63
N LEU A 156 13.70 -12.37 7.45
CA LEU A 156 15.10 -11.99 7.29
C LEU A 156 15.21 -10.88 6.25
N GLU A 157 15.86 -9.80 6.60
CA GLU A 157 16.21 -8.73 5.66
C GLU A 157 17.72 -8.60 5.56
N LEU A 158 18.24 -8.62 4.34
CA LEU A 158 19.61 -8.24 4.02
C LEU A 158 19.58 -6.85 3.41
N MET A 159 20.27 -5.89 4.03
CA MET A 159 20.26 -4.50 3.60
C MET A 159 21.69 -4.04 3.30
N ILE A 160 21.88 -3.50 2.12
CA ILE A 160 23.17 -2.99 1.63
C ILE A 160 23.05 -1.47 1.51
N PRO A 161 23.60 -0.70 2.45
CA PRO A 161 23.60 0.75 2.38
C PRO A 161 24.46 1.23 1.20
N HIS A 162 23.94 2.13 0.40
CA HIS A 162 24.69 2.78 -0.68
C HIS A 162 24.31 4.26 -0.82
N PRO A 163 25.12 5.10 -1.49
CA PRO A 163 24.81 6.50 -1.66
C PRO A 163 23.49 6.70 -2.40
N CYS A 164 22.62 7.59 -1.89
CA CYS A 164 21.43 8.00 -2.62
C CYS A 164 21.76 8.99 -3.73
N VAL A 165 20.93 9.02 -4.76
CA VAL A 165 21.03 10.02 -5.83
C VAL A 165 20.40 11.32 -5.36
N ILE A 166 21.20 12.38 -5.25
CA ILE A 166 20.76 13.73 -4.90
C ILE A 166 20.80 14.62 -6.13
N GLY A 167 19.80 15.47 -6.30
CA GLY A 167 19.75 16.47 -7.35
C GLY A 167 18.39 16.58 -8.04
N ASN A 168 18.23 17.71 -8.72
CA ASN A 168 16.97 18.15 -9.32
C ASN A 168 17.01 18.29 -10.85
N THR A 169 17.91 17.59 -11.52
CA THR A 169 18.01 17.56 -12.97
C THR A 169 17.31 16.35 -13.56
N ILE A 170 16.95 16.41 -14.86
CA ILE A 170 16.44 15.22 -15.59
C ILE A 170 17.44 14.05 -15.53
N GLY A 171 18.75 14.36 -15.45
CA GLY A 171 19.79 13.35 -15.26
C GLY A 171 19.69 12.66 -13.90
N SER A 172 19.50 13.42 -12.83
CA SER A 172 19.32 12.87 -11.47
C SER A 172 18.03 12.05 -11.36
N ILE A 173 16.93 12.54 -11.93
CA ILE A 173 15.66 11.80 -11.98
C ILE A 173 15.86 10.48 -12.74
N TYR A 174 16.51 10.51 -13.89
CA TYR A 174 16.82 9.29 -14.64
C TYR A 174 17.64 8.28 -13.82
N GLN A 175 18.60 8.72 -13.02
CA GLN A 175 19.39 7.83 -12.17
C GLN A 175 18.52 7.18 -11.07
N LYS A 176 17.56 7.90 -10.48
CA LYS A 176 16.58 7.35 -9.53
C LYS A 176 15.69 6.31 -10.22
N GLU A 177 15.17 6.64 -11.41
CA GLU A 177 14.34 5.74 -12.20
C GLU A 177 15.12 4.50 -12.68
N LEU A 178 16.42 4.64 -12.93
CA LEU A 178 17.30 3.52 -13.28
C LEU A 178 17.41 2.52 -12.12
N GLY A 179 17.49 3.01 -10.87
CA GLY A 179 17.40 2.17 -9.67
C GLY A 179 16.07 1.42 -9.59
N SER A 180 14.96 2.14 -9.77
CA SER A 180 13.62 1.53 -9.78
C SER A 180 13.46 0.49 -10.91
N LEU A 181 14.04 0.76 -12.07
CA LEU A 181 14.04 -0.18 -13.20
C LEU A 181 14.87 -1.44 -12.90
N LEU A 182 16.04 -1.28 -12.26
CA LEU A 182 16.85 -2.41 -11.81
C LEU A 182 16.09 -3.31 -10.83
N ILE A 183 15.46 -2.72 -9.82
CA ILE A 183 14.64 -3.45 -8.85
C ILE A 183 13.54 -4.24 -9.55
N ARG A 184 12.88 -3.64 -10.53
CA ARG A 184 11.85 -4.31 -11.33
C ARG A 184 12.41 -5.49 -12.13
N ALA A 185 13.52 -5.29 -12.82
CA ALA A 185 14.16 -6.35 -13.59
C ALA A 185 14.59 -7.53 -12.69
N ILE A 186 15.16 -7.24 -11.52
CA ILE A 186 15.51 -8.28 -10.53
C ILE A 186 14.25 -8.98 -10.04
N SER A 187 13.23 -8.25 -9.61
CA SER A 187 11.98 -8.83 -9.09
C SER A 187 11.30 -9.75 -10.11
N ASN A 188 11.26 -9.34 -11.39
CA ASN A 188 10.73 -10.16 -12.47
C ASN A 188 11.57 -11.44 -12.67
N ARG A 189 12.91 -11.33 -12.63
CA ARG A 189 13.81 -12.49 -12.72
C ARG A 189 13.60 -13.46 -11.58
N LEU A 190 13.52 -12.99 -10.33
CA LEU A 190 13.30 -13.83 -9.15
C LEU A 190 11.94 -14.53 -9.22
N LYS A 191 10.88 -13.80 -9.60
CA LYS A 191 9.56 -14.39 -9.82
C LYS A 191 9.57 -15.47 -10.91
N TYR A 192 10.28 -15.23 -12.02
CA TYR A 192 10.41 -16.20 -13.10
C TYR A 192 11.14 -17.48 -12.65
N GLN A 193 12.13 -17.33 -11.78
CA GLN A 193 12.91 -18.44 -11.20
C GLN A 193 12.26 -19.07 -9.96
N ASN A 194 11.06 -18.63 -9.56
CA ASN A 194 10.37 -19.05 -8.33
C ASN A 194 11.20 -18.84 -7.05
N ILE A 195 12.04 -17.81 -7.02
CA ILE A 195 12.80 -17.42 -5.83
C ILE A 195 11.95 -16.44 -5.03
N ARG A 196 11.57 -16.85 -3.82
CA ARG A 196 10.71 -16.07 -2.92
C ARG A 196 11.54 -15.03 -2.17
N CYS A 197 11.71 -13.85 -2.76
CA CYS A 197 12.41 -12.74 -2.16
C CYS A 197 11.78 -11.43 -2.65
N ASN A 198 11.46 -10.53 -1.73
CA ASN A 198 11.10 -9.16 -2.07
C ASN A 198 12.36 -8.32 -2.18
N VAL A 199 12.44 -7.56 -3.27
CA VAL A 199 13.59 -6.68 -3.55
C VAL A 199 13.11 -5.24 -3.60
N SER A 200 13.82 -4.38 -2.90
CA SER A 200 13.54 -2.94 -2.91
C SER A 200 14.82 -2.13 -2.81
N ASP A 201 14.75 -0.90 -3.25
CA ASP A 201 15.72 0.13 -2.97
C ASP A 201 14.96 1.39 -2.55
N ALA A 202 15.21 1.86 -1.35
CA ALA A 202 14.50 3.00 -0.80
C ALA A 202 15.47 3.96 -0.13
N TRP A 203 15.18 5.25 -0.29
CA TRP A 203 15.79 6.25 0.55
C TRP A 203 15.41 5.96 2.00
N PHE A 204 16.43 5.78 2.80
CA PHE A 204 16.21 5.43 4.19
C PHE A 204 16.39 6.63 5.10
N LEU A 205 17.56 7.26 5.02
CA LEU A 205 17.88 8.40 5.85
C LEU A 205 19.11 9.14 5.32
N SER A 206 19.10 10.47 5.40
CA SER A 206 20.23 11.34 5.05
C SER A 206 20.75 11.14 3.61
N ASP A 207 21.95 10.57 3.45
CA ASP A 207 22.67 10.41 2.19
C ASP A 207 22.71 8.97 1.69
N LYS A 208 21.90 8.07 2.26
CA LYS A 208 21.89 6.63 1.93
C LYS A 208 20.53 6.12 1.48
N ASN A 209 20.60 5.26 0.48
CA ASN A 209 19.58 4.27 0.18
C ASN A 209 19.98 2.93 0.81
N HIS A 210 19.00 2.07 1.03
CA HIS A 210 19.21 0.67 1.35
C HIS A 210 18.67 -0.21 0.22
N PHE A 211 19.57 -0.96 -0.41
CA PHE A 211 19.21 -2.05 -1.31
C PHE A 211 18.89 -3.28 -0.47
N VAL A 212 17.63 -3.69 -0.47
CA VAL A 212 17.07 -4.65 0.48
C VAL A 212 16.61 -5.92 -0.22
N PHE A 213 16.96 -7.05 0.37
CA PHE A 213 16.40 -8.37 0.06
C PHE A 213 15.67 -8.88 1.29
N ALA A 214 14.35 -9.04 1.19
CA ALA A 214 13.50 -9.48 2.29
C ALA A 214 12.91 -10.87 2.02
N PHE A 215 13.03 -11.73 3.01
CA PHE A 215 12.60 -13.12 2.98
C PHE A 215 11.62 -13.41 4.11
N SER A 216 10.68 -14.31 3.85
CA SER A 216 9.83 -14.92 4.88
C SER A 216 9.97 -16.43 4.79
N GLY A 217 10.02 -17.08 5.94
CA GLY A 217 10.22 -18.53 6.01
C GLY A 217 9.76 -19.13 7.32
N VAL A 218 9.56 -20.43 7.30
CA VAL A 218 9.08 -21.19 8.46
C VAL A 218 10.13 -21.29 9.58
N ASP A 219 11.41 -21.28 9.20
CA ASP A 219 12.54 -21.36 10.12
C ASP A 219 13.82 -20.78 9.50
N LYS A 220 14.87 -20.74 10.31
CA LYS A 220 16.20 -20.28 9.92
C LYS A 220 16.80 -21.05 8.74
N ALA A 221 16.62 -22.36 8.68
CA ALA A 221 17.22 -23.18 7.62
C ALA A 221 16.59 -22.85 6.27
N ASN A 222 15.27 -22.66 6.24
CA ASN A 222 14.56 -22.23 5.04
C ASN A 222 15.00 -20.84 4.57
N LEU A 223 15.17 -19.88 5.49
CA LEU A 223 15.66 -18.54 5.16
C LEU A 223 17.10 -18.58 4.60
N LEU A 224 18.01 -19.34 5.20
CA LEU A 224 19.39 -19.46 4.71
C LEU A 224 19.45 -20.13 3.34
N GLN A 225 18.58 -21.10 3.07
CA GLN A 225 18.44 -21.68 1.73
C GLN A 225 18.01 -20.61 0.71
N GLN A 226 17.02 -19.79 1.03
CA GLN A 226 16.58 -18.70 0.15
C GLN A 226 17.70 -17.67 -0.09
N VAL A 227 18.51 -17.35 0.90
CA VAL A 227 19.72 -16.51 0.74
C VAL A 227 20.70 -17.11 -0.25
N SER A 228 20.96 -18.43 -0.17
CA SER A 228 21.85 -19.12 -1.11
C SER A 228 21.29 -19.14 -2.55
N GLU A 229 19.98 -19.33 -2.70
CA GLU A 229 19.32 -19.29 -4.00
C GLU A 229 19.37 -17.88 -4.61
N LEU A 230 19.10 -16.84 -3.81
CA LEU A 230 19.23 -15.45 -4.24
C LEU A 230 20.65 -15.11 -4.68
N SER A 231 21.65 -15.46 -3.87
CA SER A 231 23.04 -15.11 -4.17
C SER A 231 23.55 -15.79 -5.45
N ASN A 232 23.11 -17.02 -5.75
CA ASN A 232 23.38 -17.69 -7.01
C ASN A 232 22.79 -16.94 -8.20
N GLU A 233 21.55 -16.45 -8.07
CA GLU A 233 20.91 -15.67 -9.14
C GLU A 233 21.54 -14.28 -9.31
N MET A 234 21.92 -13.61 -8.21
CA MET A 234 22.66 -12.35 -8.28
C MET A 234 24.01 -12.53 -8.99
N GLU A 235 24.71 -13.60 -8.70
CA GLU A 235 25.96 -13.96 -9.39
C GLU A 235 25.72 -14.26 -10.87
N SER A 236 24.63 -14.95 -11.20
CA SER A 236 24.23 -15.20 -12.59
C SER A 236 24.01 -13.91 -13.35
N ILE A 237 23.27 -12.95 -12.77
CA ILE A 237 23.03 -11.64 -13.39
C ILE A 237 24.35 -10.84 -13.50
N GLN A 238 25.21 -10.88 -12.49
CA GLN A 238 26.50 -10.19 -12.53
C GLN A 238 27.43 -10.72 -13.64
N LYS A 239 27.39 -12.02 -13.92
CA LYS A 239 28.22 -12.65 -14.96
C LYS A 239 27.61 -12.54 -16.36
N ASN A 240 26.32 -12.86 -16.46
CA ASN A 240 25.64 -13.07 -17.75
C ASN A 240 24.76 -11.90 -18.19
N GLY A 241 24.47 -10.96 -17.27
CA GLY A 241 23.52 -9.85 -17.50
C GLY A 241 22.05 -10.32 -17.50
N PHE A 242 21.19 -9.37 -17.79
CA PHE A 242 19.79 -9.62 -18.13
C PHE A 242 19.68 -9.98 -19.61
N LYS A 243 18.69 -10.76 -19.99
CA LYS A 243 18.36 -10.95 -21.42
C LYS A 243 17.72 -9.67 -21.95
N GLN A 244 17.89 -9.40 -23.24
CA GLN A 244 17.36 -8.18 -23.85
C GLN A 244 15.85 -8.06 -23.67
N GLU A 245 15.15 -9.16 -23.84
CA GLU A 245 13.70 -9.26 -23.70
C GLU A 245 13.21 -8.96 -22.26
N GLU A 246 13.97 -9.36 -21.24
CA GLU A 246 13.66 -9.02 -19.84
C GLU A 246 13.75 -7.52 -19.58
N VAL A 247 14.79 -6.88 -20.14
CA VAL A 247 14.99 -5.44 -19.98
C VAL A 247 13.88 -4.66 -20.69
N GLU A 248 13.51 -5.08 -21.89
CA GLU A 248 12.40 -4.46 -22.64
C GLU A 248 11.07 -4.57 -21.90
N ASP A 249 10.78 -5.73 -21.32
CA ASP A 249 9.55 -5.95 -20.57
C ASP A 249 9.53 -5.13 -19.26
N ALA A 250 10.66 -5.08 -18.55
CA ALA A 250 10.81 -4.23 -17.38
C ALA A 250 10.65 -2.73 -17.71
N ILE A 251 11.22 -2.26 -18.82
CA ILE A 251 11.08 -0.89 -19.31
C ILE A 251 9.60 -0.58 -19.62
N ASN A 252 8.93 -1.45 -20.36
CA ASN A 252 7.54 -1.25 -20.74
C ASN A 252 6.62 -1.17 -19.53
N GLU A 253 6.81 -2.04 -18.55
CA GLU A 253 6.07 -2.02 -17.30
C GLU A 253 6.37 -0.75 -16.49
N HIS A 254 7.65 -0.38 -16.39
CA HIS A 254 8.07 0.82 -15.67
C HIS A 254 7.46 2.10 -16.27
N LEU A 255 7.51 2.25 -17.58
CA LEU A 255 6.94 3.41 -18.28
C LEU A 255 5.41 3.49 -18.14
N ARG A 256 4.71 2.35 -18.08
CA ARG A 256 3.26 2.33 -17.82
C ARG A 256 2.95 2.89 -16.44
N ARG A 257 3.67 2.45 -15.40
CA ARG A 257 3.48 2.96 -14.03
C ARG A 257 3.81 4.45 -13.93
N LEU A 258 4.93 4.86 -14.50
CA LEU A 258 5.34 6.26 -14.50
C LEU A 258 4.29 7.19 -15.14
N LYS A 259 3.59 6.72 -16.17
CA LYS A 259 2.48 7.45 -16.80
C LYS A 259 1.25 7.54 -15.88
N VAL A 260 0.88 6.46 -15.19
CA VAL A 260 -0.25 6.43 -14.27
C VAL A 260 0.01 7.35 -13.07
N ASP A 261 1.19 7.26 -12.47
CA ASP A 261 1.55 8.07 -11.29
C ASP A 261 1.50 9.58 -11.57
N ASN A 262 1.74 9.99 -12.83
CA ASN A 262 1.68 11.40 -13.23
C ASN A 262 0.31 11.82 -13.82
N SER A 263 -0.64 10.91 -13.99
CA SER A 263 -1.97 11.22 -14.54
C SER A 263 -2.96 11.73 -13.50
N THR A 264 -2.75 11.35 -12.23
CA THR A 264 -3.66 11.69 -11.13
C THR A 264 -3.10 12.87 -10.33
N GLN A 265 -3.53 14.08 -10.68
CA GLN A 265 -3.04 15.31 -10.04
C GLN A 265 -4.07 15.88 -9.06
N LEU A 266 -4.14 15.28 -7.87
CA LEU A 266 -4.86 15.87 -6.75
C LEU A 266 -4.06 17.04 -6.16
N SER A 267 -4.74 18.06 -5.65
CA SER A 267 -4.09 19.19 -4.95
C SER A 267 -3.20 18.74 -3.79
N SER A 268 -3.59 17.67 -3.10
CA SER A 268 -2.78 17.07 -2.03
C SER A 268 -1.45 16.53 -2.56
N LYS A 269 -1.49 15.78 -3.67
CA LYS A 269 -0.25 15.24 -4.29
C LYS A 269 0.68 16.36 -4.74
N TRP A 270 0.15 17.39 -5.41
CA TRP A 270 0.96 18.56 -5.76
C TRP A 270 1.56 19.26 -4.55
N CYS A 271 0.80 19.33 -3.43
CA CYS A 271 1.33 19.89 -2.20
C CYS A 271 2.48 19.06 -1.65
N ASP A 272 2.38 17.74 -1.65
CA ASP A 272 3.44 16.83 -1.21
C ASP A 272 4.67 16.94 -2.12
N ASP A 273 4.49 16.91 -3.44
CA ASP A 273 5.58 17.07 -4.42
C ASP A 273 6.35 18.41 -4.23
N PHE A 274 5.65 19.50 -3.95
CA PHE A 274 6.28 20.79 -3.65
C PHE A 274 7.00 20.79 -2.29
N VAL A 275 6.45 20.10 -1.28
CA VAL A 275 7.11 19.96 0.03
C VAL A 275 8.37 19.14 -0.13
N ASP A 276 8.34 18.05 -0.86
CA ASP A 276 9.51 17.20 -1.14
C ASP A 276 10.58 17.96 -1.93
N TYR A 277 10.18 18.76 -2.92
CA TYR A 277 11.10 19.65 -3.63
C TYR A 277 11.83 20.62 -2.69
N VAL A 278 11.12 21.20 -1.70
CA VAL A 278 11.71 22.16 -0.76
C VAL A 278 12.59 21.47 0.27
N ILE A 279 12.23 20.27 0.74
CA ILE A 279 12.94 19.57 1.81
C ILE A 279 14.14 18.79 1.28
N SER A 280 13.97 18.10 0.16
CA SER A 280 14.91 17.11 -0.36
C SER A 280 15.66 17.58 -1.61
N ASP A 281 15.39 18.79 -2.09
CA ASP A 281 15.86 19.30 -3.40
C ASP A 281 15.47 18.33 -4.55
N ASP A 282 14.37 17.60 -4.35
CA ASP A 282 13.81 16.69 -5.34
C ASP A 282 12.98 17.46 -6.37
N ARG A 283 13.18 17.15 -7.64
CA ARG A 283 12.44 17.76 -8.73
C ARG A 283 11.29 16.87 -9.14
N TYR A 284 10.12 17.44 -9.27
CA TYR A 284 9.02 16.82 -9.98
C TYR A 284 9.04 17.20 -11.46
N ILE A 285 8.47 16.35 -12.29
CA ILE A 285 8.38 16.58 -13.74
C ILE A 285 7.26 17.58 -14.01
N GLN A 286 7.63 18.69 -14.66
CA GLN A 286 6.72 19.83 -14.83
C GLN A 286 5.97 19.83 -16.18
N SER A 287 6.45 19.09 -17.16
CA SER A 287 5.93 19.18 -18.53
C SER A 287 5.98 17.85 -19.28
N ASP A 288 5.09 17.70 -20.25
CA ASP A 288 5.10 16.57 -21.19
C ASP A 288 6.43 16.42 -21.93
N SER A 289 7.12 17.52 -22.18
CA SER A 289 8.44 17.51 -22.82
C SER A 289 9.50 16.87 -21.93
N GLU A 290 9.50 17.17 -20.62
CA GLU A 290 10.43 16.55 -19.66
C GLU A 290 10.10 15.09 -19.46
N MET A 291 8.81 14.74 -19.35
CA MET A 291 8.36 13.35 -19.28
C MET A 291 8.81 12.56 -20.51
N LYS A 292 8.70 13.13 -21.70
CA LYS A 292 9.18 12.51 -22.93
C LYS A 292 10.69 12.29 -22.89
N GLN A 293 11.46 13.29 -22.48
CA GLN A 293 12.93 13.16 -22.37
C GLN A 293 13.32 12.06 -21.38
N LEU A 294 12.64 11.95 -20.23
CA LEU A 294 12.86 10.89 -19.26
C LEU A 294 12.51 9.53 -19.86
N ALA A 295 11.34 9.41 -20.47
CA ALA A 295 10.89 8.17 -21.10
C ALA A 295 11.86 7.71 -22.21
N ASP A 296 12.39 8.63 -23.02
CA ASP A 296 13.36 8.30 -24.07
C ASP A 296 14.69 7.80 -23.47
N LYS A 297 15.16 8.38 -22.36
CA LYS A 297 16.33 7.88 -21.61
C LYS A 297 16.09 6.49 -21.04
N ILE A 298 14.92 6.25 -20.44
CA ILE A 298 14.55 4.93 -19.90
C ILE A 298 14.51 3.89 -21.02
N ARG A 299 13.90 4.20 -22.17
CA ARG A 299 13.87 3.29 -23.33
C ARG A 299 15.25 2.95 -23.89
N ALA A 300 16.20 3.86 -23.77
CA ALA A 300 17.57 3.65 -24.21
C ALA A 300 18.43 2.83 -23.23
N THR A 301 17.89 2.45 -22.08
CA THR A 301 18.60 1.63 -21.08
C THR A 301 18.78 0.20 -21.60
N ASP A 302 19.99 -0.32 -21.49
CA ASP A 302 20.34 -1.67 -21.91
C ASP A 302 20.70 -2.58 -20.73
N SER A 303 20.86 -3.88 -21.00
CA SER A 303 21.26 -4.88 -20.03
C SER A 303 22.60 -4.57 -19.35
N ALA A 304 23.56 -4.01 -20.11
CA ALA A 304 24.89 -3.70 -19.57
C ALA A 304 24.82 -2.60 -18.52
N THR A 305 23.98 -1.59 -18.73
CA THR A 305 23.73 -0.48 -17.78
C THR A 305 23.16 -1.01 -16.48
N LEU A 306 22.13 -1.86 -16.53
CA LEU A 306 21.52 -2.45 -15.32
C LEU A 306 22.49 -3.42 -14.61
N GLN A 307 23.23 -4.21 -15.36
CA GLN A 307 24.25 -5.11 -14.82
C GLN A 307 25.37 -4.33 -14.08
N GLN A 308 25.81 -3.22 -14.65
CA GLN A 308 26.81 -2.37 -14.01
C GLN A 308 26.28 -1.76 -12.71
N LEU A 309 25.05 -1.25 -12.71
CA LEU A 309 24.42 -0.70 -11.52
C LEU A 309 24.27 -1.76 -10.41
N LEU A 310 23.87 -2.99 -10.77
CA LEU A 310 23.79 -4.11 -9.83
C LEU A 310 25.17 -4.42 -9.21
N ARG A 311 26.21 -4.48 -10.04
CA ARG A 311 27.59 -4.70 -9.55
C ARG A 311 28.04 -3.60 -8.59
N GLU A 312 27.72 -2.37 -8.90
CA GLU A 312 28.01 -1.23 -8.04
C GLU A 312 27.30 -1.38 -6.68
N TRP A 313 25.99 -1.61 -6.67
CA TRP A 313 25.23 -1.74 -5.42
C TRP A 313 25.69 -2.93 -4.58
N LEU A 314 25.91 -4.09 -5.21
CA LEU A 314 26.41 -5.28 -4.50
C LEU A 314 27.85 -5.11 -3.98
N SER A 315 28.68 -4.25 -4.58
CA SER A 315 30.03 -3.97 -4.09
C SER A 315 30.05 -3.33 -2.70
N TYR A 316 28.97 -2.63 -2.33
CA TYR A 316 28.83 -2.06 -0.99
C TYR A 316 28.58 -3.10 0.11
N LYS A 317 28.09 -4.32 -0.24
CA LYS A 317 27.92 -5.43 0.69
C LYS A 317 29.23 -5.82 1.39
N ASP A 318 30.35 -5.73 0.69
CA ASP A 318 31.65 -6.07 1.24
C ASP A 318 32.19 -5.00 2.20
N GLN A 319 31.61 -3.80 2.17
CA GLN A 319 31.88 -2.73 3.10
C GLN A 319 30.97 -2.82 4.32
N THR A 320 29.66 -2.96 4.10
CA THR A 320 28.64 -3.06 5.15
C THR A 320 27.47 -3.90 4.68
N LEU A 321 27.10 -4.90 5.46
CA LEU A 321 25.88 -5.68 5.31
C LEU A 321 25.11 -5.64 6.64
N LEU A 322 23.93 -5.07 6.62
CA LEU A 322 23.04 -5.07 7.76
C LEU A 322 22.07 -6.24 7.61
N VAL A 323 21.93 -7.02 8.67
CA VAL A 323 21.04 -8.18 8.71
C VAL A 323 20.02 -7.96 9.82
N ALA A 324 18.76 -7.87 9.47
CA ALA A 324 17.67 -7.82 10.43
C ALA A 324 16.90 -9.15 10.42
N TYR A 325 16.81 -9.78 11.57
CA TYR A 325 16.17 -11.08 11.72
C TYR A 325 15.06 -11.02 12.78
N ARG A 326 13.84 -11.32 12.35
CA ARG A 326 12.71 -11.55 13.26
C ARG A 326 12.53 -13.05 13.45
N ASN A 327 12.73 -13.49 14.67
CA ASN A 327 12.76 -14.90 15.04
C ASN A 327 11.44 -15.31 15.74
N ASN A 328 10.72 -16.24 15.17
CA ASN A 328 9.42 -16.73 15.68
C ASN A 328 9.52 -17.91 16.65
N ALA A 329 10.70 -18.47 16.90
CA ALA A 329 10.87 -19.72 17.66
C ALA A 329 11.88 -19.64 18.81
N GLY A 330 12.22 -18.42 19.25
CA GLY A 330 13.11 -18.19 20.38
C GLY A 330 14.56 -18.63 20.15
N LYS A 331 15.32 -18.93 21.23
CA LYS A 331 16.77 -19.17 21.17
C LYS A 331 17.22 -20.36 20.32
N GLN A 332 16.34 -21.34 20.07
CA GLN A 332 16.69 -22.51 19.26
C GLN A 332 16.83 -22.17 17.78
N ASN A 333 16.19 -21.10 17.33
CA ASN A 333 16.19 -20.62 15.96
C ASN A 333 17.02 -19.33 15.79
N SER A 334 17.86 -18.99 16.75
CA SER A 334 18.73 -17.79 16.69
C SER A 334 19.70 -17.87 15.52
N LEU A 335 19.89 -16.75 14.84
CA LEU A 335 20.74 -16.62 13.65
C LEU A 335 22.11 -16.06 14.03
N LYS A 336 23.16 -16.56 13.38
CA LYS A 336 24.50 -15.97 13.46
C LYS A 336 24.86 -15.30 12.15
N LYS A 337 25.55 -14.18 12.22
CA LYS A 337 25.98 -13.45 11.02
C LYS A 337 26.85 -14.29 10.09
N GLU A 338 27.69 -15.18 10.67
CA GLU A 338 28.55 -16.11 9.92
C GLU A 338 27.73 -17.11 9.07
N GLU A 339 26.56 -17.52 9.56
CA GLU A 339 25.65 -18.42 8.83
C GLU A 339 25.06 -17.73 7.59
N VAL A 340 24.74 -16.45 7.70
CA VAL A 340 24.23 -15.65 6.56
C VAL A 340 25.30 -15.46 5.50
N VAL A 341 26.53 -15.09 5.92
CA VAL A 341 27.68 -14.96 5.01
C VAL A 341 27.97 -16.28 4.33
N GLN A 342 28.00 -17.37 5.09
CA GLN A 342 28.23 -18.72 4.55
C GLN A 342 27.16 -19.08 3.51
N ALA A 343 25.88 -18.87 3.80
CA ALA A 343 24.79 -19.15 2.87
C ALA A 343 24.92 -18.34 1.57
N TRP A 344 25.29 -17.07 1.68
CA TRP A 344 25.56 -16.22 0.52
C TRP A 344 26.74 -16.75 -0.31
N ASP A 345 27.86 -17.07 0.34
CA ASP A 345 29.08 -17.56 -0.32
C ASP A 345 28.90 -18.96 -0.94
N GLU A 346 28.08 -19.82 -0.33
CA GLU A 346 27.70 -21.12 -0.88
C GLU A 346 26.89 -20.95 -2.17
N GLY A 347 25.93 -20.02 -2.19
CA GLY A 347 25.15 -19.73 -3.39
C GLY A 347 26.01 -19.26 -4.57
N ILE A 348 26.98 -18.37 -4.32
CA ILE A 348 27.92 -17.90 -5.35
C ILE A 348 28.76 -19.06 -5.92
N LYS A 349 29.14 -20.04 -5.08
CA LYS A 349 29.97 -21.21 -5.50
C LYS A 349 29.15 -22.26 -6.24
N ASN A 350 27.86 -22.30 -6.09
CA ASN A 350 27.01 -23.26 -6.78
C ASN A 350 27.04 -23.03 -8.30
N PRO A 351 26.90 -24.10 -9.09
CA PRO A 351 26.78 -23.97 -10.53
C PRO A 351 25.63 -23.01 -10.88
N LEU A 352 25.90 -22.08 -11.78
CA LEU A 352 24.88 -21.18 -12.27
C LEU A 352 23.82 -21.98 -13.04
N LYS A 353 22.56 -21.71 -12.75
CA LYS A 353 21.45 -22.30 -13.51
C LYS A 353 21.42 -21.70 -14.91
N ASP A 354 21.22 -22.53 -15.91
CA ASP A 354 20.94 -22.05 -17.25
C ASP A 354 19.62 -21.29 -17.23
N PHE A 355 19.67 -20.02 -17.64
CA PHE A 355 18.51 -19.17 -17.70
C PHE A 355 18.14 -18.84 -19.14
N THR A 356 16.98 -19.27 -19.55
CA THR A 356 16.37 -18.88 -20.82
C THR A 356 15.12 -18.08 -20.51
N TYR A 357 15.13 -16.81 -20.85
CA TYR A 357 13.92 -16.00 -20.78
C TYR A 357 13.02 -16.37 -21.96
N VAL A 358 11.90 -16.95 -21.65
CA VAL A 358 10.82 -17.08 -22.62
C VAL A 358 9.88 -15.93 -22.32
N ARG A 359 9.90 -14.93 -23.19
CA ARG A 359 8.86 -13.93 -23.16
C ARG A 359 7.55 -14.72 -23.08
N LYS A 360 6.87 -14.72 -21.93
CA LYS A 360 5.46 -15.09 -21.96
C LYS A 360 4.94 -14.22 -23.09
N ASP A 361 4.54 -14.84 -24.19
CA ASP A 361 3.91 -14.09 -25.24
C ASP A 361 2.88 -13.19 -24.57
N VAL A 362 3.33 -12.02 -24.12
CA VAL A 362 2.49 -10.87 -24.19
C VAL A 362 2.33 -10.76 -25.69
N LYS A 363 1.49 -11.62 -26.29
CA LYS A 363 0.65 -11.12 -27.34
C LYS A 363 0.38 -9.73 -26.82
N GLU A 364 0.60 -8.68 -27.64
CA GLU A 364 -0.23 -7.53 -27.49
C GLU A 364 -1.64 -8.12 -27.44
N GLU A 365 -1.96 -8.68 -26.31
CA GLU A 365 -3.32 -8.77 -25.93
C GLU A 365 -3.66 -7.29 -25.89
N ARG A 366 -4.12 -6.80 -27.02
CA ARG A 366 -5.26 -5.91 -26.97
C ARG A 366 -6.08 -6.61 -25.91
N VAL A 367 -6.01 -6.05 -24.68
CA VAL A 367 -6.84 -6.58 -23.60
C VAL A 367 -8.20 -6.51 -24.23
N VAL A 368 -8.66 -7.69 -24.68
CA VAL A 368 -9.92 -7.78 -25.40
C VAL A 368 -10.90 -7.37 -24.35
N THR A 369 -11.41 -6.14 -24.46
CA THR A 369 -12.42 -5.67 -23.53
C THR A 369 -13.52 -6.71 -23.55
N PRO A 370 -13.78 -7.42 -22.45
CA PRO A 370 -14.72 -8.52 -22.44
C PRO A 370 -16.08 -8.00 -22.89
N ALA A 371 -16.68 -8.60 -23.90
CA ALA A 371 -17.92 -8.11 -24.49
C ALA A 371 -19.02 -7.89 -23.44
N CYS A 372 -19.10 -8.77 -22.42
CA CYS A 372 -20.05 -8.65 -21.31
C CYS A 372 -19.84 -7.38 -20.46
N LEU A 373 -18.61 -6.83 -20.40
CA LEU A 373 -18.32 -5.64 -19.60
C LEU A 373 -18.62 -4.32 -20.35
N VAL A 374 -18.66 -4.34 -21.69
CA VAL A 374 -19.02 -3.17 -22.51
C VAL A 374 -20.45 -3.22 -23.04
N GLU A 375 -21.18 -4.29 -22.79
CA GLU A 375 -22.55 -4.48 -23.24
C GLU A 375 -23.46 -3.37 -22.72
N SER A 376 -24.29 -2.80 -23.60
CA SER A 376 -25.28 -1.78 -23.22
C SER A 376 -26.63 -2.43 -23.08
N TYR A 377 -27.22 -2.29 -21.91
CA TYR A 377 -28.58 -2.77 -21.65
C TYR A 377 -29.58 -1.63 -21.82
N PRO A 378 -30.80 -1.93 -22.32
CA PRO A 378 -31.80 -0.89 -22.51
C PRO A 378 -32.34 -0.39 -21.17
N PHE A 379 -32.27 0.91 -20.97
CA PHE A 379 -32.94 1.57 -19.85
C PHE A 379 -34.45 1.52 -20.00
N LYS A 380 -35.14 1.22 -18.91
CA LYS A 380 -36.60 1.25 -18.84
C LYS A 380 -37.01 2.09 -17.63
N ALA A 381 -37.60 3.25 -17.89
CA ALA A 381 -38.08 4.14 -16.81
C ALA A 381 -39.11 3.45 -15.92
N SER A 382 -39.84 2.46 -16.46
CA SER A 382 -40.79 1.62 -15.71
C SER A 382 -40.15 0.76 -14.63
N ASP A 383 -38.83 0.56 -14.66
CA ASP A 383 -38.12 -0.25 -13.65
C ASP A 383 -37.83 0.57 -12.39
N ILE A 384 -38.05 1.89 -12.44
CA ILE A 384 -37.96 2.77 -11.27
C ILE A 384 -39.35 2.86 -10.62
N VAL A 385 -39.45 2.46 -9.36
CA VAL A 385 -40.67 2.53 -8.54
C VAL A 385 -40.76 3.86 -7.81
N SER A 386 -39.63 4.39 -7.35
CA SER A 386 -39.60 5.62 -6.58
C SER A 386 -38.31 6.40 -6.84
N GLU A 387 -38.43 7.71 -6.95
CA GLU A 387 -37.30 8.64 -6.96
C GLU A 387 -37.56 9.75 -5.95
N LYS A 388 -36.59 10.02 -5.06
CA LYS A 388 -36.68 11.08 -4.04
C LYS A 388 -35.37 11.86 -3.96
N LYS A 389 -35.48 13.20 -3.94
CA LYS A 389 -34.33 14.09 -3.83
C LYS A 389 -34.23 14.67 -2.41
N TYR A 390 -33.05 14.57 -1.82
CA TYR A 390 -32.66 15.16 -0.55
C TYR A 390 -31.74 16.34 -0.84
N ALA A 391 -32.34 17.53 -1.03
CA ALA A 391 -31.61 18.70 -1.51
C ALA A 391 -30.45 19.11 -0.59
N ASP A 392 -30.67 19.07 0.74
CA ASP A 392 -29.67 19.45 1.74
C ASP A 392 -28.42 18.57 1.73
N LEU A 393 -28.54 17.34 1.24
CA LEU A 393 -27.45 16.36 1.18
C LEU A 393 -26.90 16.17 -0.24
N ASN A 394 -27.55 16.80 -1.23
CA ASN A 394 -27.27 16.55 -2.65
C ASN A 394 -27.37 15.06 -3.02
N ILE A 395 -28.39 14.35 -2.50
CA ILE A 395 -28.62 12.94 -2.73
C ILE A 395 -29.91 12.73 -3.52
N THR A 396 -29.84 11.88 -4.53
CA THR A 396 -31.02 11.32 -5.22
C THR A 396 -31.13 9.84 -4.84
N GLU A 397 -32.22 9.45 -4.21
CA GLU A 397 -32.57 8.08 -3.90
C GLU A 397 -33.46 7.51 -4.99
N VAL A 398 -33.13 6.33 -5.48
CA VAL A 398 -33.89 5.58 -6.48
C VAL A 398 -34.17 4.18 -5.94
N ILE A 399 -35.43 3.73 -6.03
CA ILE A 399 -35.83 2.35 -5.72
C ILE A 399 -36.27 1.70 -7.02
N LEU A 400 -35.69 0.54 -7.32
CA LEU A 400 -36.03 -0.26 -8.49
C LEU A 400 -37.15 -1.26 -8.20
N LYS A 401 -37.73 -1.87 -9.23
CA LYS A 401 -38.78 -2.91 -9.12
C LYS A 401 -38.37 -4.17 -8.37
N ASN A 402 -37.06 -4.49 -8.39
CA ASN A 402 -36.49 -5.58 -7.64
C ASN A 402 -36.07 -5.18 -6.22
N ASP A 403 -36.63 -4.08 -5.72
CA ASP A 403 -36.38 -3.49 -4.41
C ASP A 403 -34.94 -3.00 -4.17
N LEU A 404 -34.09 -3.01 -5.20
CA LEU A 404 -32.74 -2.44 -5.08
C LEU A 404 -32.82 -0.94 -4.78
N ARG A 405 -32.11 -0.52 -3.75
CA ARG A 405 -31.98 0.87 -3.35
C ARG A 405 -30.68 1.48 -3.87
N ILE A 406 -30.77 2.62 -4.53
CA ILE A 406 -29.63 3.36 -5.09
C ILE A 406 -29.61 4.76 -4.53
N LEU A 407 -28.46 5.19 -3.99
CA LEU A 407 -28.22 6.55 -3.51
C LEU A 407 -27.14 7.20 -4.39
N LEU A 408 -27.50 8.25 -5.10
CA LEU A 408 -26.62 8.98 -6.00
C LEU A 408 -26.24 10.33 -5.37
N ARG A 409 -24.95 10.54 -5.16
CA ARG A 409 -24.42 11.80 -4.63
C ARG A 409 -23.34 12.34 -5.56
N PRO A 410 -23.71 13.12 -6.59
CA PRO A 410 -22.71 13.77 -7.42
C PRO A 410 -21.87 14.74 -6.58
N THR A 411 -20.56 14.68 -6.74
CA THR A 411 -19.62 15.60 -6.13
C THR A 411 -18.95 16.47 -7.19
N ASN A 412 -18.32 17.51 -6.73
CA ASN A 412 -17.59 18.42 -7.59
C ASN A 412 -16.08 18.40 -7.30
N ASP A 413 -15.57 17.30 -6.74
CA ASP A 413 -14.14 17.16 -6.48
C ASP A 413 -13.28 17.17 -7.77
N GLU A 414 -11.97 17.25 -7.60
CA GLU A 414 -11.01 17.29 -8.70
C GLU A 414 -10.88 15.93 -9.38
N SER A 415 -11.21 14.85 -8.68
CA SER A 415 -11.21 13.52 -9.22
C SER A 415 -12.26 13.39 -10.32
N GLN A 416 -11.85 12.86 -11.48
CA GLN A 416 -12.77 12.48 -12.56
C GLN A 416 -13.34 11.07 -12.33
N SER A 417 -13.17 10.51 -11.13
CA SER A 417 -13.54 9.15 -10.77
C SER A 417 -14.92 9.08 -10.15
N ILE A 418 -15.54 7.93 -10.26
CA ILE A 418 -16.72 7.52 -9.51
C ILE A 418 -16.33 6.44 -8.51
N PHE A 419 -17.00 6.46 -7.38
CA PHE A 419 -16.87 5.47 -6.32
C PHE A 419 -18.23 4.84 -6.08
N VAL A 420 -18.26 3.53 -6.04
CA VAL A 420 -19.48 2.75 -5.80
C VAL A 420 -19.26 1.83 -4.63
N THR A 421 -20.19 1.83 -3.68
CA THR A 421 -20.25 0.81 -2.63
C THR A 421 -21.63 0.18 -2.67
N ALA A 422 -21.69 -1.09 -2.99
CA ALA A 422 -22.90 -1.89 -2.87
C ALA A 422 -22.79 -2.73 -1.60
N PHE A 423 -23.68 -2.54 -0.63
CA PHE A 423 -23.64 -3.25 0.64
C PHE A 423 -25.00 -3.80 1.05
N GLY A 424 -24.97 -4.90 1.80
CA GLY A 424 -26.12 -5.56 2.36
C GLY A 424 -25.92 -5.97 3.81
N ARG A 425 -27.02 -6.32 4.48
CA ARG A 425 -27.00 -6.90 5.83
C ARG A 425 -26.78 -8.40 5.73
N GLY A 426 -26.18 -8.97 6.76
CA GLY A 426 -25.79 -10.38 6.82
C GLY A 426 -24.29 -10.55 6.57
N GLY A 427 -23.74 -11.57 7.17
CA GLY A 427 -22.32 -11.87 7.08
C GLY A 427 -21.96 -13.06 7.95
N THR A 428 -20.70 -13.15 8.36
CA THR A 428 -20.21 -14.33 9.07
C THR A 428 -20.84 -14.57 10.45
N ALA A 429 -21.45 -13.53 11.07
CA ALA A 429 -22.15 -13.67 12.35
C ALA A 429 -23.39 -14.58 12.26
N ASP A 430 -23.99 -14.70 11.07
CA ASP A 430 -25.17 -15.55 10.84
C ASP A 430 -24.80 -17.04 10.68
N LEU A 431 -23.51 -17.35 10.52
CA LEU A 431 -23.02 -18.73 10.39
C LEU A 431 -23.02 -19.45 11.74
N SER A 432 -23.32 -20.75 11.71
CA SER A 432 -23.13 -21.61 12.88
C SER A 432 -21.64 -21.77 13.19
N ASP A 433 -21.29 -22.12 14.44
CA ASP A 433 -19.89 -22.41 14.82
C ASP A 433 -19.26 -23.55 14.00
N LYS A 434 -20.07 -24.43 13.44
CA LYS A 434 -19.61 -25.52 12.57
C LYS A 434 -19.29 -25.03 11.17
N ASP A 435 -20.03 -24.02 10.68
CA ASP A 435 -19.92 -23.53 9.31
C ASP A 435 -18.98 -22.31 9.21
N TYR A 436 -18.78 -21.57 10.31
CA TYR A 436 -17.94 -20.38 10.33
C TYR A 436 -16.54 -20.62 9.75
N PRO A 437 -15.77 -21.65 10.17
CA PRO A 437 -14.43 -21.87 9.62
C PRO A 437 -14.41 -22.21 8.13
N LEU A 438 -15.54 -22.72 7.60
CA LEU A 438 -15.65 -23.09 6.19
C LEU A 438 -15.93 -21.89 5.28
N TYR A 439 -16.56 -20.84 5.81
CA TYR A 439 -17.04 -19.71 5.01
C TYR A 439 -16.41 -18.37 5.38
N GLU A 440 -15.61 -18.30 6.45
CA GLU A 440 -14.92 -17.07 6.87
C GLU A 440 -14.07 -16.45 5.74
N GLY A 441 -13.35 -17.29 4.98
CA GLY A 441 -12.50 -16.88 3.87
C GLY A 441 -13.21 -16.62 2.54
N THR A 442 -14.55 -16.69 2.48
CA THR A 442 -15.34 -16.62 1.22
C THR A 442 -14.97 -15.41 0.37
N GLY A 443 -14.84 -14.22 0.95
CA GLY A 443 -14.50 -13.01 0.21
C GLY A 443 -13.19 -13.16 -0.58
N GLY A 444 -12.14 -13.63 0.07
CA GLY A 444 -10.83 -13.83 -0.56
C GLY A 444 -10.84 -14.91 -1.65
N TYR A 445 -11.51 -16.04 -1.43
CA TYR A 445 -11.62 -17.09 -2.44
C TYR A 445 -12.38 -16.61 -3.68
N MET A 446 -13.44 -15.84 -3.50
CA MET A 446 -14.22 -15.32 -4.61
C MET A 446 -13.54 -14.16 -5.34
N GLU A 447 -12.68 -13.40 -4.67
CA GLU A 447 -11.91 -12.32 -5.29
C GLU A 447 -10.92 -12.84 -6.34
N MET A 448 -10.31 -14.00 -6.11
CA MET A 448 -9.37 -14.65 -7.01
C MET A 448 -10.03 -15.27 -8.26
N GLY A 449 -11.34 -15.43 -8.25
CA GLY A 449 -12.08 -15.91 -9.41
C GLY A 449 -12.28 -14.82 -10.48
N GLY A 450 -12.49 -15.23 -11.73
CA GLY A 450 -12.89 -14.37 -12.84
C GLY A 450 -14.36 -13.96 -12.80
N VAL A 451 -14.91 -13.63 -13.96
CA VAL A 451 -16.34 -13.34 -14.17
C VAL A 451 -16.80 -13.84 -15.54
N ALA A 452 -17.98 -14.44 -15.62
CA ALA A 452 -18.65 -14.77 -16.88
C ALA A 452 -17.73 -15.43 -17.93
N CYS A 453 -17.00 -16.48 -17.54
CA CYS A 453 -16.02 -17.21 -18.35
C CYS A 453 -14.76 -16.39 -18.74
N ILE A 454 -14.45 -15.33 -18.00
CA ILE A 454 -13.22 -14.55 -18.16
C ILE A 454 -12.30 -14.89 -16.99
N PRO A 455 -11.12 -15.50 -17.22
CA PRO A 455 -10.15 -15.81 -16.17
C PRO A 455 -9.68 -14.56 -15.45
N TYR A 456 -9.30 -14.72 -14.18
CA TYR A 456 -8.85 -13.60 -13.32
C TYR A 456 -7.68 -12.81 -13.91
N ASP A 457 -6.68 -13.46 -14.51
CA ASP A 457 -5.52 -12.80 -15.12
C ASP A 457 -5.93 -11.82 -16.23
N THR A 458 -6.85 -12.25 -17.11
CA THR A 458 -7.40 -11.41 -18.17
C THR A 458 -8.23 -10.27 -17.59
N LEU A 459 -9.05 -10.56 -16.57
CA LEU A 459 -9.85 -9.57 -15.87
C LEU A 459 -8.98 -8.53 -15.14
N SER A 460 -7.97 -8.98 -14.43
CA SER A 460 -7.01 -8.12 -13.71
C SER A 460 -6.27 -7.18 -14.68
N SER A 461 -5.82 -7.72 -15.81
CA SER A 461 -5.17 -6.92 -16.87
C SER A 461 -6.12 -5.88 -17.46
N PHE A 462 -7.38 -6.25 -17.71
CA PHE A 462 -8.41 -5.33 -18.15
C PHE A 462 -8.70 -4.23 -17.12
N MET A 463 -8.89 -4.60 -15.86
CA MET A 463 -9.13 -3.64 -14.78
C MET A 463 -7.99 -2.64 -14.65
N GLN A 464 -6.74 -3.11 -14.72
CA GLN A 464 -5.56 -2.24 -14.68
C GLN A 464 -5.50 -1.28 -15.87
N GLN A 465 -5.80 -1.77 -17.09
CA GLN A 465 -5.79 -0.94 -18.30
C GLN A 465 -6.88 0.14 -18.27
N GLU A 466 -8.06 -0.18 -17.76
CA GLU A 466 -9.21 0.72 -17.72
C GLU A 466 -9.28 1.55 -16.43
N GLU A 467 -8.25 1.47 -15.58
CA GLU A 467 -8.17 2.16 -14.28
C GLU A 467 -9.37 1.82 -13.37
N ILE A 468 -9.85 0.58 -13.46
CA ILE A 468 -10.93 0.05 -12.63
C ILE A 468 -10.31 -0.67 -11.42
N SER A 469 -10.83 -0.42 -10.24
CA SER A 469 -10.55 -1.23 -9.06
C SER A 469 -11.84 -1.73 -8.44
N MET A 470 -11.77 -2.93 -7.87
CA MET A 470 -12.90 -3.55 -7.17
C MET A 470 -12.37 -4.38 -6.01
N ASN A 471 -13.11 -4.37 -4.90
CA ASN A 471 -12.83 -5.14 -3.70
C ASN A 471 -14.11 -5.75 -3.15
N ILE A 472 -14.02 -6.96 -2.61
CA ILE A 472 -15.13 -7.70 -1.99
C ILE A 472 -14.82 -7.88 -0.52
N ALA A 473 -15.77 -7.58 0.35
CA ALA A 473 -15.63 -7.80 1.79
C ALA A 473 -16.87 -8.45 2.39
N ILE A 474 -16.66 -9.46 3.24
CA ILE A 474 -17.71 -10.08 4.06
C ILE A 474 -17.27 -9.92 5.51
N SER A 475 -17.98 -9.06 6.23
CA SER A 475 -17.76 -8.78 7.65
C SER A 475 -18.71 -9.60 8.52
N ASN A 476 -18.67 -9.39 9.82
CA ASN A 476 -19.57 -10.11 10.75
C ASN A 476 -21.05 -9.85 10.45
N TYR A 477 -21.44 -8.58 10.18
CA TYR A 477 -22.84 -8.14 10.11
C TYR A 477 -23.26 -7.58 8.77
N TRP A 478 -22.33 -7.39 7.86
CA TRP A 478 -22.60 -6.89 6.50
C TRP A 478 -21.60 -7.46 5.50
N HIS A 479 -21.98 -7.37 4.27
CA HIS A 479 -21.13 -7.67 3.12
C HIS A 479 -21.18 -6.49 2.15
N ASP A 480 -20.10 -6.25 1.46
CA ASP A 480 -20.01 -5.16 0.49
C ASP A 480 -19.10 -5.50 -0.68
N ILE A 481 -19.36 -4.82 -1.79
CA ILE A 481 -18.49 -4.76 -2.95
C ILE A 481 -18.25 -3.29 -3.26
N MET A 482 -17.00 -2.90 -3.25
CA MET A 482 -16.58 -1.54 -3.58
C MET A 482 -15.96 -1.51 -4.96
N GLY A 483 -16.27 -0.46 -5.72
CA GLY A 483 -15.70 -0.23 -7.03
C GLY A 483 -15.31 1.22 -7.25
N MET A 484 -14.25 1.43 -8.03
CA MET A 484 -13.80 2.74 -8.47
C MET A 484 -13.41 2.67 -9.94
N SER A 485 -13.74 3.71 -10.70
CA SER A 485 -13.26 3.89 -12.07
C SER A 485 -13.27 5.38 -12.47
N PRO A 486 -12.59 5.76 -13.56
CA PRO A 486 -12.92 7.00 -14.25
C PRO A 486 -14.41 7.06 -14.61
N ALA A 487 -15.03 8.23 -14.54
CA ALA A 487 -16.46 8.40 -14.83
C ALA A 487 -16.84 7.92 -16.26
N ALA A 488 -15.90 8.04 -17.20
CA ALA A 488 -16.07 7.54 -18.58
C ALA A 488 -16.15 6.01 -18.68
N LYS A 489 -15.72 5.28 -17.63
CA LYS A 489 -15.68 3.81 -17.53
C LYS A 489 -16.74 3.25 -16.56
N ALA A 490 -17.73 4.06 -16.23
CA ALA A 490 -18.80 3.68 -15.31
C ALA A 490 -19.56 2.41 -15.77
N ARG A 491 -19.76 2.25 -17.07
CA ARG A 491 -20.45 1.08 -17.64
C ARG A 491 -19.67 -0.20 -17.39
N GLU A 492 -18.39 -0.17 -17.69
CA GLU A 492 -17.48 -1.28 -17.49
C GLU A 492 -17.43 -1.70 -16.02
N LEU A 493 -17.31 -0.72 -15.13
CA LEU A 493 -17.34 -0.96 -13.68
C LEU A 493 -18.67 -1.59 -13.23
N PHE A 494 -19.81 -1.03 -13.63
CA PHE A 494 -21.11 -1.54 -13.20
C PHE A 494 -21.40 -2.94 -13.76
N ASN A 495 -21.03 -3.19 -15.01
CA ASN A 495 -21.15 -4.53 -15.58
C ASN A 495 -20.22 -5.52 -14.86
N LEU A 496 -18.97 -5.14 -14.56
CA LEU A 496 -18.06 -5.96 -13.78
C LEU A 496 -18.63 -6.30 -12.40
N MET A 497 -19.15 -5.30 -11.69
CA MET A 497 -19.79 -5.52 -10.39
C MET A 497 -21.00 -6.47 -10.52
N TYR A 498 -21.83 -6.28 -11.54
CA TYR A 498 -22.98 -7.16 -11.81
C TYR A 498 -22.54 -8.61 -12.05
N GLU A 499 -21.55 -8.82 -12.92
CA GLU A 499 -21.03 -10.15 -13.21
C GLU A 499 -20.45 -10.81 -11.95
N LYS A 500 -19.70 -10.05 -11.17
CA LYS A 500 -19.09 -10.54 -9.93
C LYS A 500 -20.13 -10.90 -8.87
N MET A 501 -21.22 -10.13 -8.77
CA MET A 501 -22.32 -10.40 -7.83
C MET A 501 -23.21 -11.57 -8.24
N CYS A 502 -23.48 -11.72 -9.54
CA CYS A 502 -24.49 -12.64 -10.04
C CYS A 502 -23.92 -13.86 -10.77
N ARG A 503 -22.73 -13.75 -11.35
CA ARG A 503 -22.09 -14.79 -12.17
C ARG A 503 -20.57 -14.87 -11.94
N PRO A 504 -20.12 -15.05 -10.68
CA PRO A 504 -18.70 -15.19 -10.40
C PRO A 504 -18.14 -16.45 -11.07
N GLU A 505 -16.92 -16.36 -11.58
CA GLU A 505 -16.17 -17.50 -12.08
C GLU A 505 -15.35 -18.12 -10.96
N LEU A 506 -15.29 -19.45 -10.89
CA LEU A 506 -14.55 -20.16 -9.85
C LEU A 506 -13.17 -20.58 -10.37
N CYS A 507 -12.13 -20.32 -9.59
CA CYS A 507 -10.77 -20.77 -9.88
C CYS A 507 -10.40 -21.93 -8.96
N TYR A 508 -10.62 -23.16 -9.44
CA TYR A 508 -10.34 -24.38 -8.67
C TYR A 508 -8.83 -24.61 -8.49
N GLU A 509 -8.00 -24.22 -9.48
CA GLU A 509 -6.54 -24.41 -9.42
C GLU A 509 -5.92 -23.55 -8.31
N ASP A 510 -6.22 -22.27 -8.28
CA ASP A 510 -5.72 -21.34 -7.24
C ASP A 510 -6.27 -21.73 -5.86
N PHE A 511 -7.55 -22.12 -5.78
CA PHE A 511 -8.15 -22.59 -4.54
C PHE A 511 -7.47 -23.84 -4.00
N ASP A 512 -7.19 -24.82 -4.85
CA ASP A 512 -6.51 -26.06 -4.45
C ASP A 512 -5.05 -25.80 -4.06
N GLU A 513 -4.36 -24.85 -4.69
CA GLU A 513 -3.01 -24.44 -4.32
C GLU A 513 -3.00 -23.80 -2.92
N ILE A 514 -3.89 -22.86 -2.66
CA ILE A 514 -4.01 -22.22 -1.33
C ILE A 514 -4.36 -23.24 -0.26
N ARG A 515 -5.35 -24.12 -0.55
CA ARG A 515 -5.73 -25.17 0.39
C ARG A 515 -4.55 -26.09 0.71
N LYS A 516 -3.74 -26.43 -0.27
CA LYS A 516 -2.53 -27.25 -0.10
C LYS A 516 -1.49 -26.52 0.74
N ASP A 517 -1.22 -25.26 0.46
CA ASP A 517 -0.27 -24.45 1.21
C ASP A 517 -0.67 -24.33 2.69
N GLU A 518 -1.95 -24.09 2.96
CA GLU A 518 -2.49 -24.06 4.33
C GLU A 518 -2.38 -25.43 5.00
N MET A 519 -2.67 -26.52 4.30
CA MET A 519 -2.51 -27.88 4.80
C MET A 519 -1.07 -28.20 5.16
N GLU A 520 -0.10 -27.75 4.37
CA GLU A 520 1.34 -27.92 4.65
C GLU A 520 1.75 -27.11 5.89
N ARG A 521 1.22 -25.90 6.08
CA ARG A 521 1.47 -25.10 7.29
C ARG A 521 0.96 -25.80 8.52
N PHE A 522 -0.27 -26.34 8.50
CA PHE A 522 -0.82 -27.11 9.63
C PHE A 522 -0.04 -28.41 9.88
N GLY A 523 0.56 -29.02 8.87
CA GLY A 523 1.35 -30.25 8.99
C GLY A 523 2.69 -30.07 9.68
N LYS A 524 3.21 -28.85 9.74
CA LYS A 524 4.51 -28.52 10.36
C LYS A 524 4.38 -28.12 11.84
N GLU A 525 3.20 -27.75 12.31
CA GLU A 525 2.96 -27.42 13.71
C GLU A 525 2.72 -28.69 14.54
N SER A 526 3.39 -28.81 15.68
CA SER A 526 3.08 -29.90 16.62
C SER A 526 1.68 -29.72 17.23
N VAL A 527 1.03 -30.83 17.60
CA VAL A 527 -0.31 -30.79 18.25
C VAL A 527 -0.30 -29.92 19.51
N LEU A 528 0.84 -29.88 20.22
CA LEU A 528 1.00 -29.07 21.44
C LEU A 528 1.07 -27.57 21.10
N GLU A 529 1.81 -27.20 20.06
CA GLU A 529 1.90 -25.81 19.56
C GLU A 529 0.54 -25.32 19.07
N GLN A 530 -0.18 -26.13 18.32
CA GLN A 530 -1.55 -25.81 17.89
C GLN A 530 -2.50 -25.61 19.09
N MET A 531 -2.38 -26.46 20.13
CA MET A 531 -3.18 -26.32 21.36
C MET A 531 -2.82 -25.07 22.14
N MET A 532 -1.54 -24.73 22.27
CA MET A 532 -1.07 -23.55 22.99
C MET A 532 -1.47 -22.26 22.27
N LYS A 533 -1.32 -22.23 20.95
CA LYS A 533 -1.74 -21.10 20.09
C LYS A 533 -3.25 -20.87 20.18
N ARG A 534 -4.04 -21.92 20.06
CA ARG A 534 -5.50 -21.86 20.25
C ARG A 534 -5.91 -21.41 21.66
N ALA A 535 -5.16 -21.81 22.68
CA ALA A 535 -5.43 -21.36 24.05
C ALA A 535 -5.12 -19.87 24.22
N SER A 536 -4.03 -19.37 23.60
CA SER A 536 -3.65 -17.96 23.59
C SER A 536 -4.65 -17.11 22.80
N ASP A 537 -4.98 -17.52 21.59
CA ASP A 537 -5.96 -16.83 20.74
C ASP A 537 -7.34 -16.80 21.40
N ARG A 538 -7.79 -17.92 22.00
CA ARG A 538 -9.03 -17.97 22.77
C ARG A 538 -9.00 -17.06 23.98
N MET A 539 -7.87 -17.00 24.70
CA MET A 539 -7.75 -16.17 25.89
C MET A 539 -7.82 -14.68 25.53
N LEU A 540 -7.16 -14.27 24.44
CA LEU A 540 -7.22 -12.90 23.94
C LEU A 540 -8.61 -12.57 23.40
N THR A 541 -9.17 -13.42 22.55
CA THR A 541 -10.51 -13.26 21.98
C THR A 541 -11.58 -13.26 23.07
N ASN A 542 -11.54 -14.18 24.04
CA ASN A 542 -12.45 -14.20 25.17
C ASN A 542 -12.37 -12.94 26.03
N ARG A 543 -11.18 -12.36 26.17
CA ARG A 543 -11.00 -11.13 26.95
C ARG A 543 -11.52 -9.92 26.21
N LEU A 544 -11.31 -9.84 24.91
CA LEU A 544 -11.88 -8.81 24.05
C LEU A 544 -13.40 -8.91 24.00
N ASP A 545 -13.94 -10.10 23.81
CA ASP A 545 -15.38 -10.37 23.76
C ASP A 545 -16.06 -10.07 25.11
N SER A 546 -15.43 -10.41 26.22
CA SER A 546 -15.90 -10.06 27.58
C SER A 546 -15.93 -8.54 27.78
N LEU A 547 -14.96 -7.80 27.23
CA LEU A 547 -14.92 -6.33 27.28
C LEU A 547 -15.94 -5.68 26.34
N MET A 548 -16.26 -6.33 25.22
CA MET A 548 -17.20 -5.86 24.21
C MET A 548 -18.66 -6.32 24.45
N GLY A 549 -18.89 -7.11 25.48
CA GLY A 549 -20.26 -7.41 25.99
C GLY A 549 -21.03 -8.51 25.29
N ASN A 550 -20.43 -9.61 24.93
CA ASN A 550 -20.96 -10.90 24.47
C ASN A 550 -20.65 -11.27 23.02
N THR A 551 -19.63 -12.01 22.86
CA THR A 551 -19.60 -12.94 21.73
C THR A 551 -18.90 -14.23 22.17
N VAL A 552 -19.46 -15.35 21.80
CA VAL A 552 -18.77 -16.63 21.94
C VAL A 552 -17.59 -16.60 20.94
N PRO A 553 -16.36 -16.95 21.37
CA PRO A 553 -15.24 -17.00 20.46
C PRO A 553 -15.57 -17.90 19.28
N ARG A 554 -15.40 -17.38 18.07
CA ARG A 554 -15.60 -18.17 16.87
C ARG A 554 -14.51 -19.24 16.75
N PRO A 555 -14.83 -20.44 16.30
CA PRO A 555 -13.85 -21.51 16.15
C PRO A 555 -12.85 -21.14 15.04
N ALA A 556 -11.56 -21.29 15.33
CA ALA A 556 -10.52 -21.11 14.32
C ALA A 556 -10.53 -22.27 13.31
N LEU A 557 -10.14 -21.97 12.07
CA LEU A 557 -9.94 -22.95 11.01
C LEU A 557 -9.01 -24.09 11.49
N THR A 558 -9.37 -25.33 11.19
CA THR A 558 -8.59 -26.52 11.55
C THR A 558 -8.17 -27.28 10.29
N LYS A 559 -7.18 -28.18 10.41
CA LYS A 559 -6.79 -29.06 9.32
C LYS A 559 -7.97 -29.86 8.76
N MET A 560 -8.84 -30.34 9.65
CA MET A 560 -10.03 -31.10 9.25
C MET A 560 -11.06 -30.21 8.54
N ASP A 561 -11.12 -28.93 8.85
CA ASP A 561 -11.99 -28.00 8.13
C ASP A 561 -11.43 -27.69 6.74
N LEU A 562 -10.09 -27.56 6.59
CA LEU A 562 -9.44 -27.43 5.27
C LEU A 562 -9.75 -28.62 4.34
N GLU A 563 -9.79 -29.85 4.89
CA GLU A 563 -10.17 -31.04 4.11
C GLU A 563 -11.65 -31.01 3.66
N ARG A 564 -12.47 -30.23 4.35
CA ARG A 564 -13.93 -30.08 4.10
C ARG A 564 -14.28 -28.86 3.26
N LEU A 565 -13.32 -27.96 3.03
CA LEU A 565 -13.54 -26.80 2.18
C LEU A 565 -13.99 -27.23 0.79
N ASP A 566 -15.05 -26.58 0.32
CA ASP A 566 -15.73 -26.90 -0.94
C ASP A 566 -16.05 -25.57 -1.64
N LEU A 567 -15.38 -25.31 -2.76
CA LEU A 567 -15.48 -24.03 -3.46
C LEU A 567 -16.89 -23.77 -4.00
N ASP A 568 -17.63 -24.82 -4.40
CA ASP A 568 -19.02 -24.67 -4.86
C ASP A 568 -19.93 -24.18 -3.74
N LYS A 569 -19.78 -24.73 -2.53
CA LYS A 569 -20.55 -24.29 -1.35
C LYS A 569 -20.17 -22.90 -0.89
N ILE A 570 -18.89 -22.54 -1.02
CA ILE A 570 -18.39 -21.18 -0.77
C ILE A 570 -19.05 -20.21 -1.75
N ALA A 571 -19.12 -20.57 -3.02
CA ALA A 571 -19.81 -19.78 -4.05
C ALA A 571 -21.32 -19.67 -3.79
N ASP A 572 -21.98 -20.75 -3.37
CA ASP A 572 -23.39 -20.72 -2.99
C ASP A 572 -23.66 -19.75 -1.84
N TYR A 573 -22.80 -19.78 -0.81
CA TYR A 573 -22.89 -18.83 0.31
C TYR A 573 -22.67 -17.39 -0.18
N TYR A 574 -21.65 -17.15 -0.99
CA TYR A 574 -21.39 -15.86 -1.61
C TYR A 574 -22.60 -15.34 -2.39
N CYS A 575 -23.14 -16.16 -3.31
CA CYS A 575 -24.29 -15.79 -4.12
C CYS A 575 -25.52 -15.50 -3.25
N SER A 576 -25.71 -16.21 -2.13
CA SER A 576 -26.82 -15.95 -1.21
C SER A 576 -26.76 -14.55 -0.59
N LEU A 577 -25.57 -13.96 -0.44
CA LEU A 577 -25.37 -12.62 0.07
C LEU A 577 -25.52 -11.56 -1.04
N TYR A 578 -24.87 -11.74 -2.18
CA TYR A 578 -24.69 -10.69 -3.18
C TYR A 578 -25.74 -10.66 -4.29
N SER A 579 -26.41 -11.76 -4.60
CA SER A 579 -27.35 -11.81 -5.73
C SER A 579 -28.80 -11.38 -5.40
N ASN A 580 -29.08 -11.03 -4.14
CA ASN A 580 -30.41 -10.57 -3.73
C ASN A 580 -30.50 -9.03 -3.71
N PRO A 581 -31.09 -8.40 -4.75
CA PRO A 581 -31.14 -6.95 -4.86
C PRO A 581 -31.93 -6.28 -3.73
N SER A 582 -32.96 -6.94 -3.19
CA SER A 582 -33.81 -6.35 -2.13
C SER A 582 -33.06 -6.11 -0.80
N GLN A 583 -31.94 -6.78 -0.60
CA GLN A 583 -31.09 -6.62 0.58
C GLN A 583 -29.92 -5.68 0.35
N MET A 584 -29.72 -5.21 -0.88
CA MET A 584 -28.58 -4.39 -1.26
C MET A 584 -28.92 -2.90 -1.33
N THR A 585 -27.96 -2.09 -0.92
CA THR A 585 -27.99 -0.63 -1.13
C THR A 585 -26.75 -0.22 -1.87
N PHE A 586 -26.91 0.49 -2.97
CA PHE A 586 -25.83 1.06 -3.75
C PHE A 586 -25.66 2.54 -3.38
N VAL A 587 -24.46 2.95 -3.07
CA VAL A 587 -24.07 4.34 -2.88
C VAL A 587 -23.06 4.70 -3.96
N VAL A 588 -23.38 5.68 -4.78
CA VAL A 588 -22.50 6.17 -5.85
C VAL A 588 -22.13 7.61 -5.58
N THR A 589 -20.85 7.89 -5.48
CA THR A 589 -20.31 9.23 -5.28
C THR A 589 -19.25 9.54 -6.34
N GLY A 590 -19.02 10.81 -6.63
CA GLY A 590 -18.01 11.25 -7.59
C GLY A 590 -18.52 12.27 -8.58
N LYS A 591 -17.74 12.55 -9.60
CA LYS A 591 -18.08 13.54 -10.61
C LYS A 591 -18.86 12.90 -11.76
N PHE A 592 -20.16 13.03 -11.74
CA PHE A 592 -21.02 12.45 -12.78
C PHE A 592 -22.32 13.25 -12.96
N ASP A 593 -22.96 13.04 -14.11
CA ASP A 593 -24.35 13.46 -14.36
C ASP A 593 -25.31 12.44 -13.73
N THR A 594 -26.20 12.94 -12.88
CA THR A 594 -27.09 12.09 -12.08
C THR A 594 -28.03 11.26 -12.94
N ASP A 595 -28.59 11.82 -14.02
CA ASP A 595 -29.54 11.11 -14.86
C ASP A 595 -28.82 10.02 -15.68
N SER A 596 -27.66 10.31 -16.23
CA SER A 596 -26.85 9.33 -16.98
C SER A 596 -26.46 8.13 -16.11
N ILE A 597 -25.99 8.36 -14.88
CA ILE A 597 -25.61 7.27 -13.98
C ILE A 597 -26.82 6.50 -13.46
N LYS A 598 -27.93 7.19 -13.18
CA LYS A 598 -29.21 6.56 -12.81
C LYS A 598 -29.71 5.59 -13.90
N GLU A 599 -29.72 6.03 -15.17
CA GLU A 599 -30.13 5.22 -16.30
C GLU A 599 -29.23 3.98 -16.45
N LEU A 600 -27.91 4.17 -16.34
CA LEU A 600 -26.94 3.10 -16.47
C LEU A 600 -27.08 2.05 -15.34
N LEU A 601 -27.19 2.48 -14.08
CA LEU A 601 -27.41 1.60 -12.94
C LEU A 601 -28.73 0.85 -13.04
N THR A 602 -29.82 1.55 -13.42
CA THR A 602 -31.14 0.94 -13.60
C THR A 602 -31.11 -0.14 -14.70
N ALA A 603 -30.46 0.15 -15.82
CA ALA A 603 -30.31 -0.79 -16.92
C ALA A 603 -29.46 -2.02 -16.55
N THR A 604 -28.41 -1.83 -15.73
CA THR A 604 -27.51 -2.90 -15.32
C THR A 604 -28.10 -3.74 -14.19
N PHE A 605 -28.49 -3.11 -13.08
CA PHE A 605 -28.89 -3.82 -11.86
C PHE A 605 -30.40 -4.06 -11.74
N GLY A 606 -31.22 -3.40 -12.54
CA GLY A 606 -32.65 -3.73 -12.64
C GLY A 606 -32.93 -5.12 -13.20
N ARG A 607 -31.94 -5.79 -13.79
CA ARG A 607 -31.99 -7.16 -14.28
C ARG A 607 -31.51 -8.23 -13.28
N MET A 608 -31.07 -7.84 -12.08
CA MET A 608 -30.77 -8.79 -11.03
C MET A 608 -31.99 -9.63 -10.69
N PRO A 609 -31.81 -10.94 -10.45
CA PRO A 609 -32.92 -11.87 -10.20
C PRO A 609 -33.75 -11.54 -8.97
#